data_78dc4deb5461de7cf8738ed49d659f4a
#
_entry.id   78dc4deb5461de7cf8738ed49d659f4a
#
_cell.length_a   1.000
_cell.length_b   1.000
_cell.length_c   1.000
_cell.angle_alpha   90.00
_cell.angle_beta   90.00
_cell.angle_gamma   90.00
#
_symmetry.space_group_name_H-M   'P 1'
#
loop_
_entity.id
_entity.type
_entity.pdbx_description
1 polymer ?
#
loop_
_entity_poly.entity_id
_entity_poly.type
_entity_poly.pdbx_seq_one_letter_code
_entity_poly.pdbx_strand_id
1 'polypeptide(L)'
;MNRMILRSACLILSAFGATASAADCTTCTVVPHLAYRSQSQNAARELAGWTDHINLYDMQRFYGSFSITPEYTRSFRPQAINQSLFGTSLYDCKQLKIKGMGIPTRNASKDLAAEYFYLPSTFVGQIDFQPRIQNFLVDFNLYFGLDQWAPGVYARIHAPVVWNKWDLHATEHVFNEGQQEGSQGFDGIWATTLRSDLLARFFDYSCQEAVPTAQWDTTANLAQVAYPLTAAKICPCSKRAAGLSDIQADLGWNYSWDKYHLGFFLRAVAPTGTRPTGEYLFEPIIGNGKHWELGGGITGHAIMWESADSARTLGLYVDANLTHMFNSHQQRVFDIKGYGQLSRYMLLVKQPFSAPYSITPAANLTRQHVKVSSSIHADVVAMVTYASYNTTWDIGYNFWGRSCEKICLNPCACNPCNLGLDINDETWSRDNNSSTIHEANGIVGNGSTPAALTVCDLDINGARTKGLSHKIFTHIGYSWLEHKDWIPFLGLGLEGEFGSNSGLKCCKQTISGNSGVCANACKNCSKDECCCNTASLSQWGIWVKGGVSF
;
A
#
# COMPACT_ATOMS: atom_id res chain seq x y z
N MET A 1 -22.60 -40.89 -12.02
CA MET A 1 -21.45 -40.10 -11.60
C MET A 1 -21.49 -38.62 -12.05
N ASN A 2 -22.13 -38.31 -13.21
CA ASN A 2 -22.14 -36.95 -13.77
C ASN A 2 -23.01 -35.87 -13.05
N ARG A 3 -23.96 -36.26 -12.20
CA ARG A 3 -24.81 -35.28 -11.48
C ARG A 3 -24.23 -34.80 -10.17
N MET A 4 -23.25 -35.49 -9.62
CA MET A 4 -22.61 -35.10 -8.35
C MET A 4 -21.51 -34.05 -8.56
N ILE A 5 -20.77 -34.16 -9.67
CA ILE A 5 -19.67 -33.22 -10.01
C ILE A 5 -20.21 -31.84 -10.38
N LEU A 6 -21.35 -31.78 -11.11
CA LEU A 6 -21.98 -30.49 -11.47
C LEU A 6 -22.56 -29.76 -10.24
N ARG A 7 -23.03 -30.50 -9.23
CA ARG A 7 -23.51 -29.91 -7.97
C ARG A 7 -22.38 -29.36 -7.08
N SER A 8 -21.22 -29.99 -7.10
CA SER A 8 -20.05 -29.51 -6.35
C SER A 8 -19.44 -28.27 -7.01
N ALA A 9 -19.41 -28.17 -8.32
CA ALA A 9 -18.95 -26.97 -9.03
C ALA A 9 -19.90 -25.77 -8.83
N CYS A 10 -21.22 -25.98 -8.80
CA CYS A 10 -22.18 -24.92 -8.46
C CYS A 10 -22.12 -24.48 -7.00
N LEU A 11 -21.76 -25.37 -6.07
CA LEU A 11 -21.61 -25.02 -4.64
C LEU A 11 -20.35 -24.18 -4.38
N ILE A 12 -19.30 -24.35 -5.15
CA ILE A 12 -18.09 -23.51 -5.06
C ILE A 12 -18.37 -22.10 -5.62
N LEU A 13 -19.16 -21.96 -6.67
CA LEU A 13 -19.54 -20.64 -7.19
C LEU A 13 -20.56 -19.90 -6.30
N SER A 14 -21.40 -20.60 -5.54
CA SER A 14 -22.41 -19.97 -4.68
C SER A 14 -21.89 -19.53 -3.31
N ALA A 15 -20.71 -20.01 -2.88
CA ALA A 15 -20.08 -19.57 -1.64
C ALA A 15 -19.38 -18.20 -1.74
N PHE A 16 -19.23 -17.66 -2.94
CA PHE A 16 -18.58 -16.36 -3.20
C PHE A 16 -19.56 -15.21 -3.51
N GLY A 17 -20.77 -15.31 -3.01
CA GLY A 17 -21.63 -14.13 -2.85
C GLY A 17 -20.99 -13.21 -1.82
N ALA A 18 -19.85 -12.61 -2.14
CA ALA A 18 -19.33 -11.47 -1.40
C ALA A 18 -20.34 -10.36 -1.56
N THR A 19 -21.23 -10.23 -0.58
CA THR A 19 -22.03 -9.04 -0.40
C THR A 19 -21.06 -7.87 -0.41
N ALA A 20 -21.10 -7.06 -1.46
CA ALA A 20 -20.46 -5.76 -1.46
C ALA A 20 -21.17 -4.95 -0.37
N SER A 21 -20.76 -5.14 0.89
CA SER A 21 -21.19 -4.27 1.97
C SER A 21 -20.72 -2.87 1.59
N ALA A 22 -21.64 -1.94 1.61
CA ALA A 22 -21.32 -0.53 1.55
C ALA A 22 -20.19 -0.29 2.55
N ALA A 23 -19.11 0.38 2.10
CA ALA A 23 -17.97 0.66 2.95
C ALA A 23 -18.47 1.51 4.12
N ASP A 24 -18.51 0.89 5.29
CA ASP A 24 -18.89 1.59 6.52
C ASP A 24 -17.70 2.46 6.93
N CYS A 25 -17.89 3.79 6.93
CA CYS A 25 -16.84 4.78 7.23
C CYS A 25 -16.50 4.84 8.73
N THR A 26 -16.54 3.73 9.41
CA THR A 26 -16.36 3.62 10.87
C THR A 26 -14.97 3.13 11.30
N THR A 27 -14.01 3.03 10.38
CA THR A 27 -12.66 2.54 10.76
C THR A 27 -11.85 3.61 11.46
N CYS A 28 -11.32 3.27 12.62
CA CYS A 28 -10.64 4.18 13.54
C CYS A 28 -9.15 4.37 13.26
N THR A 29 -8.59 3.76 12.24
CA THR A 29 -7.14 3.79 12.00
C THR A 29 -6.81 4.21 10.57
N VAL A 30 -5.93 5.19 10.46
CA VAL A 30 -5.37 5.69 9.20
C VAL A 30 -4.03 5.01 8.96
N VAL A 31 -3.86 4.41 7.79
CA VAL A 31 -2.57 3.86 7.40
C VAL A 31 -1.83 4.87 6.53
N PRO A 32 -0.64 5.29 6.96
CA PRO A 32 0.19 6.19 6.17
C PRO A 32 0.79 5.52 4.93
N HIS A 33 0.52 4.23 4.74
CA HIS A 33 1.04 3.43 3.63
C HIS A 33 0.09 2.28 3.29
N LEU A 34 -0.28 2.15 2.02
CA LEU A 34 -1.18 1.09 1.56
C LEU A 34 -0.47 -0.26 1.44
N ALA A 35 -1.17 -1.35 1.78
CA ALA A 35 -0.73 -2.71 1.50
C ALA A 35 -1.14 -3.10 0.08
N TYR A 36 -0.34 -2.73 -0.91
CA TYR A 36 -0.57 -3.11 -2.30
C TYR A 36 0.16 -4.43 -2.62
N ARG A 37 -0.36 -5.15 -3.59
CA ARG A 37 0.26 -6.33 -4.19
C ARG A 37 1.34 -5.87 -5.17
N SER A 38 2.53 -6.46 -5.11
CA SER A 38 3.59 -6.20 -6.10
C SER A 38 3.11 -6.58 -7.50
N GLN A 39 3.49 -5.78 -8.49
CA GLN A 39 3.15 -6.07 -9.89
C GLN A 39 3.84 -7.33 -10.41
N SER A 40 4.91 -7.79 -9.73
CA SER A 40 5.57 -9.09 -10.01
C SER A 40 4.80 -10.27 -9.46
N GLN A 41 3.77 -10.06 -8.64
CA GLN A 41 3.03 -11.12 -8.02
C GLN A 41 1.64 -11.21 -8.62
N ASN A 42 1.47 -12.08 -9.59
CA ASN A 42 0.19 -12.39 -10.20
C ASN A 42 0.21 -13.82 -10.75
N ALA A 43 0.10 -14.81 -9.84
CA ALA A 43 0.11 -16.22 -10.21
C ALA A 43 -0.99 -16.56 -11.24
N ALA A 44 -2.13 -15.83 -11.24
CA ALA A 44 -3.17 -15.97 -12.26
C ALA A 44 -2.66 -15.61 -13.65
N ARG A 45 -2.03 -14.44 -13.80
CA ARG A 45 -1.43 -14.00 -15.08
C ARG A 45 -0.28 -14.91 -15.48
N GLU A 46 0.54 -15.37 -14.53
CA GLU A 46 1.67 -16.24 -14.79
C GLU A 46 1.21 -17.60 -15.36
N LEU A 47 0.17 -18.20 -14.77
CA LEU A 47 -0.29 -19.55 -15.13
C LEU A 47 -1.23 -19.59 -16.34
N ALA A 48 -2.22 -18.68 -16.44
CA ALA A 48 -3.23 -18.68 -17.49
C ALA A 48 -2.61 -18.57 -18.88
N GLY A 49 -3.03 -19.43 -19.80
CA GLY A 49 -2.54 -19.53 -21.18
C GLY A 49 -1.09 -20.00 -21.30
N TRP A 50 -0.55 -20.63 -20.24
CA TRP A 50 0.82 -21.15 -20.27
C TRP A 50 0.90 -22.63 -19.89
N THR A 51 -0.20 -23.25 -19.50
CA THR A 51 -0.28 -24.61 -18.98
C THR A 51 0.24 -25.68 -19.94
N ASP A 52 0.00 -25.51 -21.24
CA ASP A 52 0.42 -26.46 -22.28
C ASP A 52 1.87 -26.23 -22.74
N HIS A 53 2.55 -25.25 -22.18
CA HIS A 53 3.86 -24.78 -22.58
C HIS A 53 4.93 -24.93 -21.50
N ILE A 54 4.57 -25.36 -20.30
CA ILE A 54 5.45 -25.53 -19.13
C ILE A 54 5.16 -26.87 -18.45
N ASN A 55 6.09 -27.29 -17.58
CA ASN A 55 5.97 -28.54 -16.81
C ASN A 55 5.79 -29.79 -17.70
N LEU A 56 6.30 -29.74 -18.91
CA LEU A 56 6.43 -30.88 -19.78
C LEU A 56 7.57 -31.77 -19.28
N TYR A 57 7.62 -32.99 -19.74
CA TYR A 57 8.71 -33.94 -19.44
C TYR A 57 9.31 -34.43 -20.75
N ASP A 58 10.53 -34.03 -21.06
CA ASP A 58 11.25 -34.47 -22.26
C ASP A 58 12.73 -34.66 -21.95
N MET A 59 13.16 -35.92 -21.90
CA MET A 59 14.57 -36.27 -21.72
C MET A 59 15.40 -36.20 -23.00
N GLN A 60 14.76 -36.12 -24.18
CA GLN A 60 15.44 -36.18 -25.46
C GLN A 60 15.77 -34.80 -26.01
N ARG A 61 14.96 -33.80 -25.64
CA ARG A 61 15.11 -32.43 -26.14
C ARG A 61 15.19 -31.43 -24.99
N PHE A 62 15.95 -30.40 -25.22
CA PHE A 62 15.88 -29.22 -24.41
C PHE A 62 14.58 -28.47 -24.78
N TYR A 63 13.75 -28.18 -23.82
CA TYR A 63 12.50 -27.44 -24.04
C TYR A 63 12.40 -26.23 -23.14
N GLY A 64 11.65 -25.26 -23.60
CA GLY A 64 11.40 -24.05 -22.85
C GLY A 64 10.22 -23.27 -23.40
N SER A 65 9.89 -22.21 -22.71
CA SER A 65 8.85 -21.29 -23.15
C SER A 65 9.20 -19.88 -22.76
N PHE A 66 9.00 -18.96 -23.68
CA PHE A 66 9.14 -17.54 -23.47
C PHE A 66 7.81 -16.84 -23.73
N SER A 67 7.36 -16.00 -22.81
CA SER A 67 6.14 -15.21 -23.01
C SER A 67 6.34 -13.74 -22.64
N ILE A 68 5.61 -12.88 -23.36
CA ILE A 68 5.48 -11.47 -23.11
C ILE A 68 4.01 -11.17 -22.82
N THR A 69 3.74 -10.52 -21.71
CA THR A 69 2.37 -10.24 -21.28
C THR A 69 2.20 -8.76 -20.93
N PRO A 70 1.80 -7.90 -21.89
CA PRO A 70 1.29 -6.58 -21.56
C PRO A 70 -0.02 -6.68 -20.79
N GLU A 71 -0.13 -5.92 -19.70
CA GLU A 71 -1.31 -5.83 -18.84
C GLU A 71 -1.63 -4.39 -18.48
N TYR A 72 -2.90 -4.07 -18.43
CA TYR A 72 -3.42 -2.84 -17.86
C TYR A 72 -4.35 -3.15 -16.69
N THR A 73 -4.09 -2.52 -15.53
CA THR A 73 -4.97 -2.61 -14.36
C THR A 73 -5.44 -1.25 -13.89
N ARG A 74 -6.63 -1.21 -13.27
CA ARG A 74 -7.21 0.01 -12.71
C ARG A 74 -8.03 -0.29 -11.46
N SER A 75 -7.81 0.50 -10.40
CA SER A 75 -8.62 0.43 -9.18
C SER A 75 -10.06 0.91 -9.42
N PHE A 76 -11.03 0.30 -8.70
CA PHE A 76 -12.46 0.62 -8.86
C PHE A 76 -13.20 0.93 -7.55
N ARG A 77 -12.53 0.90 -6.37
CA ARG A 77 -13.11 1.23 -5.05
C ARG A 77 -12.39 2.42 -4.42
N PRO A 78 -12.62 3.67 -4.90
CA PRO A 78 -11.93 4.84 -4.36
C PRO A 78 -12.25 5.08 -2.87
N GLN A 79 -13.46 4.76 -2.41
CA GLN A 79 -13.85 4.91 -1.02
C GLN A 79 -13.00 4.08 -0.06
N ALA A 80 -12.60 2.87 -0.48
CA ALA A 80 -11.74 2.00 0.32
C ALA A 80 -10.32 2.57 0.46
N ILE A 81 -9.80 3.18 -0.60
CA ILE A 81 -8.50 3.88 -0.56
C ILE A 81 -8.61 5.12 0.35
N ASN A 82 -9.65 5.93 0.18
CA ASN A 82 -9.90 7.10 1.02
C ASN A 82 -9.96 6.73 2.50
N GLN A 83 -10.74 5.69 2.83
CA GLN A 83 -10.89 5.20 4.19
C GLN A 83 -9.54 4.76 4.79
N SER A 84 -8.68 4.12 4.00
CA SER A 84 -7.35 3.73 4.45
C SER A 84 -6.46 4.96 4.72
N LEU A 85 -6.55 6.02 3.91
CA LEU A 85 -5.70 7.21 4.02
C LEU A 85 -6.16 8.20 5.09
N PHE A 86 -7.48 8.36 5.29
CA PHE A 86 -8.07 9.43 6.10
C PHE A 86 -9.01 8.93 7.21
N GLY A 87 -9.35 7.65 7.23
CA GLY A 87 -10.16 7.00 8.27
C GLY A 87 -11.50 7.67 8.53
N THR A 88 -11.79 7.92 9.80
CA THR A 88 -13.05 8.53 10.26
C THR A 88 -13.16 10.03 10.04
N SER A 89 -12.08 10.69 9.61
CA SER A 89 -12.10 12.12 9.28
C SER A 89 -12.90 12.43 8.02
N LEU A 90 -13.27 11.42 7.25
CA LEU A 90 -14.05 11.62 6.04
C LEU A 90 -15.56 11.67 6.32
N TYR A 91 -16.22 12.56 5.61
CA TYR A 91 -17.67 12.56 5.42
C TYR A 91 -17.99 11.79 4.14
N ASP A 92 -18.98 10.92 4.19
CA ASP A 92 -19.41 10.07 3.07
C ASP A 92 -18.25 9.31 2.37
N CYS A 93 -17.23 8.92 3.14
CA CYS A 93 -16.02 8.23 2.67
C CYS A 93 -15.26 8.95 1.53
N LYS A 94 -15.49 10.22 1.29
CA LYS A 94 -14.84 10.95 0.20
C LYS A 94 -14.49 12.41 0.51
N GLN A 95 -15.10 13.02 1.51
CA GLN A 95 -14.96 14.45 1.80
C GLN A 95 -14.15 14.66 3.07
N LEU A 96 -13.07 15.40 2.98
CA LEU A 96 -12.32 15.90 4.13
C LEU A 96 -12.65 17.38 4.32
N LYS A 97 -13.25 17.72 5.44
CA LYS A 97 -13.52 19.12 5.80
C LYS A 97 -12.31 19.70 6.53
N ILE A 98 -11.97 20.90 6.16
CA ILE A 98 -10.89 21.68 6.75
C ILE A 98 -11.50 22.93 7.32
N LYS A 99 -11.40 23.09 8.64
CA LYS A 99 -11.97 24.23 9.34
C LYS A 99 -11.01 24.76 10.37
N GLY A 100 -10.92 26.07 10.45
CA GLY A 100 -10.16 26.74 11.48
C GLY A 100 -10.75 26.53 12.87
N MET A 101 -9.92 26.63 13.89
CA MET A 101 -10.31 26.45 15.29
C MET A 101 -11.27 27.52 15.77
N GLY A 102 -11.28 28.70 15.15
CA GLY A 102 -12.25 29.77 15.41
C GLY A 102 -13.66 29.53 14.86
N ILE A 103 -13.90 28.45 14.12
CA ILE A 103 -15.20 28.14 13.55
C ILE A 103 -16.07 27.38 14.56
N PRO A 104 -17.18 27.94 15.07
CA PRO A 104 -18.01 27.29 16.08
C PRO A 104 -18.63 25.97 15.64
N THR A 105 -18.82 25.77 14.34
CA THR A 105 -19.40 24.54 13.76
C THR A 105 -18.34 23.50 13.42
N ARG A 106 -17.09 23.70 13.84
CA ARG A 106 -16.03 22.71 13.66
C ARG A 106 -16.29 21.47 14.52
N ASN A 107 -16.22 20.31 13.89
CA ASN A 107 -16.21 19.05 14.61
C ASN A 107 -14.77 18.63 14.88
N ALA A 108 -14.28 18.84 16.08
CA ALA A 108 -12.89 18.55 16.46
C ALA A 108 -12.50 17.08 16.25
N SER A 109 -13.45 16.15 16.29
CA SER A 109 -13.18 14.73 16.06
C SER A 109 -13.11 14.32 14.58
N LYS A 110 -13.49 15.21 13.65
CA LYS A 110 -13.57 14.89 12.21
C LYS A 110 -12.90 15.92 11.32
N ASP A 111 -13.10 17.21 11.59
CA ASP A 111 -12.64 18.28 10.71
C ASP A 111 -11.15 18.55 10.94
N LEU A 112 -10.37 18.50 9.88
CA LEU A 112 -8.94 18.80 9.92
C LEU A 112 -8.74 20.29 10.25
N ALA A 113 -7.85 20.59 11.18
CA ALA A 113 -7.57 21.97 11.57
C ALA A 113 -6.86 22.72 10.43
N ALA A 114 -7.41 23.87 10.05
CA ALA A 114 -6.86 24.71 8.99
C ALA A 114 -5.47 25.26 9.36
N GLU A 115 -5.25 25.55 10.63
CA GLU A 115 -4.00 26.06 11.17
C GLU A 115 -2.83 25.11 10.95
N TYR A 116 -3.06 23.80 10.85
CA TYR A 116 -2.00 22.83 10.54
C TYR A 116 -1.38 23.04 9.15
N PHE A 117 -2.08 23.74 8.30
CA PHE A 117 -1.67 24.12 6.96
C PHE A 117 -1.51 25.64 6.81
N TYR A 118 -1.21 26.32 7.90
CA TYR A 118 -1.00 27.78 7.93
C TYR A 118 -2.19 28.59 7.40
N LEU A 119 -3.40 28.02 7.38
CA LEU A 119 -4.62 28.68 6.96
C LEU A 119 -5.26 29.42 8.16
N PRO A 120 -6.05 30.49 7.91
CA PRO A 120 -6.66 31.29 8.97
C PRO A 120 -7.59 30.46 9.89
N SER A 121 -7.71 30.91 11.15
CA SER A 121 -8.61 30.28 12.14
C SER A 121 -10.10 30.35 11.76
N THR A 122 -10.45 31.22 10.83
CA THR A 122 -11.82 31.37 10.27
C THR A 122 -11.97 30.70 8.90
N PHE A 123 -10.97 29.99 8.42
CA PHE A 123 -11.01 29.26 7.16
C PHE A 123 -12.06 28.14 7.18
N VAL A 124 -12.79 27.99 6.07
CA VAL A 124 -13.70 26.86 5.84
C VAL A 124 -13.53 26.33 4.43
N GLY A 125 -13.07 25.11 4.32
CA GLY A 125 -12.90 24.42 3.05
C GLY A 125 -13.27 22.94 3.14
N GLN A 126 -13.34 22.32 1.98
CA GLN A 126 -13.60 20.89 1.80
C GLN A 126 -12.77 20.37 0.65
N ILE A 127 -12.28 19.14 0.77
CA ILE A 127 -11.64 18.43 -0.32
C ILE A 127 -12.42 17.15 -0.60
N ASP A 128 -12.79 16.96 -1.85
CA ASP A 128 -13.39 15.73 -2.35
C ASP A 128 -12.31 14.86 -3.01
N PHE A 129 -12.23 13.58 -2.60
CA PHE A 129 -11.26 12.63 -3.11
C PHE A 129 -11.91 11.49 -3.90
N GLN A 130 -11.35 11.18 -5.07
CA GLN A 130 -11.70 10.01 -5.89
C GLN A 130 -10.43 9.27 -6.34
N PRO A 131 -9.63 8.74 -5.40
CA PRO A 131 -8.32 8.18 -5.70
C PRO A 131 -8.40 7.04 -6.71
N ARG A 132 -7.40 7.02 -7.58
CA ARG A 132 -7.26 6.03 -8.64
C ARG A 132 -5.82 5.58 -8.76
N ILE A 133 -5.65 4.28 -8.85
CA ILE A 133 -4.38 3.63 -9.18
C ILE A 133 -4.54 2.98 -10.55
N GLN A 134 -3.59 3.25 -11.45
CA GLN A 134 -3.53 2.67 -12.78
C GLN A 134 -2.12 2.12 -12.98
N ASN A 135 -2.01 0.89 -13.48
CA ASN A 135 -0.76 0.31 -13.88
C ASN A 135 -0.85 -0.15 -15.34
N PHE A 136 0.18 0.12 -16.09
CA PHE A 136 0.50 -0.59 -17.31
C PHE A 136 1.82 -1.32 -17.09
N LEU A 137 1.89 -2.56 -17.48
CA LEU A 137 3.11 -3.34 -17.34
C LEU A 137 3.30 -4.26 -18.55
N VAL A 138 4.55 -4.66 -18.75
CA VAL A 138 4.93 -5.71 -19.68
C VAL A 138 5.73 -6.73 -18.89
N ASP A 139 5.17 -7.92 -18.71
CA ASP A 139 5.80 -9.02 -17.98
C ASP A 139 6.51 -9.96 -18.95
N PHE A 140 7.77 -10.24 -18.67
CA PHE A 140 8.63 -11.16 -19.41
C PHE A 140 8.81 -12.43 -18.59
N ASN A 141 8.33 -13.55 -19.12
CA ASN A 141 8.42 -14.85 -18.46
C ASN A 141 9.25 -15.81 -19.30
N LEU A 142 10.14 -16.54 -18.64
CA LEU A 142 11.01 -17.51 -19.22
C LEU A 142 10.98 -18.79 -18.40
N TYR A 143 10.72 -19.92 -19.05
CA TYR A 143 10.73 -21.25 -18.47
C TYR A 143 11.71 -22.15 -19.22
N PHE A 144 12.46 -22.94 -18.49
CA PHE A 144 13.35 -23.98 -19.03
C PHE A 144 13.13 -25.30 -18.31
N GLY A 145 12.83 -26.35 -19.07
CA GLY A 145 12.93 -27.74 -18.60
C GLY A 145 14.38 -28.20 -18.67
N LEU A 146 14.89 -28.71 -17.57
CA LEU A 146 16.26 -29.15 -17.42
C LEU A 146 16.36 -30.68 -17.30
N ASP A 147 15.38 -31.41 -17.85
CA ASP A 147 15.26 -32.87 -17.76
C ASP A 147 16.48 -33.63 -18.26
N GLN A 148 17.19 -33.08 -19.25
CA GLN A 148 18.42 -33.67 -19.76
C GLN A 148 19.57 -33.69 -18.73
N TRP A 149 19.57 -32.73 -17.79
CA TRP A 149 20.58 -32.66 -16.71
C TRP A 149 20.12 -33.46 -15.50
N ALA A 150 18.86 -33.31 -15.12
CA ALA A 150 18.24 -34.03 -14.02
C ALA A 150 16.73 -34.13 -14.28
N PRO A 151 16.18 -35.36 -14.35
CA PRO A 151 14.78 -35.59 -14.67
C PRO A 151 13.84 -34.84 -13.76
N GLY A 152 12.92 -34.07 -14.37
CA GLY A 152 11.93 -33.27 -13.67
C GLY A 152 12.39 -31.88 -13.20
N VAL A 153 13.66 -31.54 -13.32
CA VAL A 153 14.17 -30.22 -12.89
C VAL A 153 13.79 -29.14 -13.89
N TYR A 154 13.39 -27.98 -13.39
CA TYR A 154 13.09 -26.81 -14.21
C TYR A 154 13.54 -25.51 -13.55
N ALA A 155 13.71 -24.47 -14.34
CA ALA A 155 13.93 -23.12 -13.90
C ALA A 155 12.89 -22.18 -14.53
N ARG A 156 12.41 -21.19 -13.76
CA ARG A 156 11.52 -20.13 -14.23
C ARG A 156 12.03 -18.78 -13.75
N ILE A 157 12.01 -17.79 -14.61
CA ILE A 157 12.36 -16.41 -14.27
C ILE A 157 11.32 -15.48 -14.87
N HIS A 158 10.87 -14.49 -14.09
CA HIS A 158 10.06 -13.44 -14.64
C HIS A 158 10.37 -12.07 -14.05
N ALA A 159 10.10 -11.03 -14.85
CA ALA A 159 10.43 -9.66 -14.49
C ALA A 159 9.53 -8.67 -15.25
N PRO A 160 8.56 -8.02 -14.61
CA PRO A 160 7.72 -7.04 -15.25
C PRO A 160 8.33 -5.64 -15.25
N VAL A 161 8.28 -4.97 -16.40
CA VAL A 161 8.53 -3.53 -16.52
C VAL A 161 7.20 -2.82 -16.34
N VAL A 162 7.15 -1.84 -15.44
CA VAL A 162 5.92 -1.23 -14.95
C VAL A 162 5.94 0.28 -15.15
N TRP A 163 4.81 0.81 -15.57
CA TRP A 163 4.47 2.24 -15.53
C TRP A 163 3.19 2.38 -14.70
N ASN A 164 3.29 3.06 -13.56
CA ASN A 164 2.13 3.29 -12.72
C ASN A 164 1.81 4.79 -12.60
N LYS A 165 0.54 5.06 -12.36
CA LYS A 165 0.00 6.39 -12.11
C LYS A 165 -0.97 6.33 -10.92
N TRP A 166 -0.64 7.07 -9.87
CA TRP A 166 -1.45 7.23 -8.68
C TRP A 166 -1.98 8.65 -8.63
N ASP A 167 -3.28 8.80 -8.50
CA ASP A 167 -3.98 10.07 -8.58
C ASP A 167 -5.04 10.14 -7.49
N LEU A 168 -4.96 11.14 -6.61
CA LEU A 168 -5.98 11.36 -5.58
C LEU A 168 -7.28 11.88 -6.18
N HIS A 169 -7.26 12.42 -7.41
CA HIS A 169 -8.39 13.15 -8.00
C HIS A 169 -9.04 14.06 -6.98
N ALA A 170 -8.21 14.86 -6.33
CA ALA A 170 -8.62 15.73 -5.24
C ALA A 170 -9.11 17.07 -5.80
N THR A 171 -10.29 17.48 -5.36
CA THR A 171 -10.89 18.79 -5.73
C THR A 171 -11.14 19.58 -4.48
N GLU A 172 -10.62 20.80 -4.41
CA GLU A 172 -10.80 21.72 -3.31
C GLU A 172 -11.98 22.66 -3.55
N HIS A 173 -12.80 22.83 -2.52
CA HIS A 173 -13.87 23.79 -2.46
C HIS A 173 -13.64 24.69 -1.24
N VAL A 174 -13.33 25.96 -1.49
CA VAL A 174 -13.18 26.98 -0.44
C VAL A 174 -14.52 27.69 -0.25
N PHE A 175 -15.09 27.62 0.94
CA PHE A 175 -16.34 28.28 1.31
C PHE A 175 -16.12 29.61 1.98
N ASN A 176 -15.01 29.73 2.75
CA ASN A 176 -14.55 30.94 3.38
C ASN A 176 -13.02 30.91 3.42
N GLU A 177 -12.38 31.86 2.77
CA GLU A 177 -10.91 31.99 2.79
C GLU A 177 -10.39 32.39 4.17
N GLY A 178 -11.28 32.84 5.05
CA GLY A 178 -10.97 33.33 6.36
C GLY A 178 -10.52 34.79 6.31
N GLN A 179 -10.75 35.47 7.42
CA GLN A 179 -10.17 36.79 7.67
C GLN A 179 -9.16 36.65 8.77
N GLN A 180 -8.04 37.32 8.63
CA GLN A 180 -7.13 37.50 9.72
C GLN A 180 -7.68 38.63 10.57
N GLU A 181 -8.42 38.29 11.61
CA GLU A 181 -8.64 39.24 12.69
C GLU A 181 -7.37 39.25 13.56
N GLY A 182 -6.83 40.44 13.75
CA GLY A 182 -5.71 40.63 14.65
C GLY A 182 -6.00 39.97 15.99
N SER A 183 -5.04 39.23 16.51
CA SER A 183 -4.96 38.64 17.85
C SER A 183 -5.62 37.30 18.16
N GLN A 184 -6.24 36.57 17.23
CA GLN A 184 -6.83 35.28 17.55
C GLN A 184 -6.46 34.13 16.57
N GLY A 185 -5.38 34.27 15.85
CA GLY A 185 -4.78 33.13 15.15
C GLY A 185 -3.69 32.57 16.01
N PHE A 186 -3.56 31.27 16.14
CA PHE A 186 -2.45 30.56 16.76
C PHE A 186 -1.67 31.41 17.82
N ASP A 187 -2.35 31.72 18.94
CA ASP A 187 -1.82 32.51 20.11
C ASP A 187 -1.01 33.74 19.80
N GLY A 188 -1.50 34.64 18.97
CA GLY A 188 -0.79 35.90 18.69
C GLY A 188 0.43 35.75 17.79
N ILE A 189 0.77 34.53 17.36
CA ILE A 189 1.94 34.28 16.52
C ILE A 189 1.74 34.76 15.08
N TRP A 190 0.52 34.72 14.58
CA TRP A 190 0.17 35.15 13.20
C TRP A 190 -0.54 36.53 13.16
N ALA A 191 -0.55 37.25 14.26
CA ALA A 191 -1.15 38.56 14.29
C ALA A 191 -0.34 39.53 13.46
N THR A 192 -0.93 40.19 12.57
CA THR A 192 -0.85 41.56 12.16
C THR A 192 -0.62 41.90 10.72
N THR A 193 -0.11 41.06 9.82
CA THR A 193 -0.07 41.50 8.42
C THR A 193 -0.20 40.36 7.48
N LEU A 194 -1.43 40.04 7.11
CA LEU A 194 -1.63 39.29 5.90
C LEU A 194 -1.35 40.16 4.69
N ARG A 195 -0.52 39.61 3.84
CA ARG A 195 -0.48 40.06 2.48
C ARG A 195 -1.77 39.60 1.80
N SER A 196 -2.43 40.52 1.09
CA SER A 196 -3.59 40.23 0.23
C SER A 196 -3.30 39.25 -0.91
N ASP A 197 -2.05 38.79 -1.03
CA ASP A 197 -1.53 37.88 -2.03
C ASP A 197 -1.24 36.46 -1.50
N LEU A 198 -1.52 36.15 -0.21
CA LEU A 198 -1.45 34.78 0.30
C LEU A 198 -2.65 33.98 -0.25
N LEU A 199 -2.33 32.96 -1.00
CA LEU A 199 -3.31 32.05 -1.58
C LEU A 199 -4.00 31.30 -0.44
N ALA A 200 -5.30 31.51 -0.26
CA ALA A 200 -6.10 30.87 0.78
C ALA A 200 -6.57 29.48 0.31
N ARG A 201 -5.63 28.64 -0.10
CA ARG A 201 -5.92 27.29 -0.58
C ARG A 201 -5.10 26.25 0.17
N PHE A 202 -5.77 25.18 0.55
CA PHE A 202 -5.14 24.06 1.24
C PHE A 202 -3.99 23.45 0.42
N PHE A 203 -4.16 23.26 -0.89
CA PHE A 203 -3.15 22.62 -1.73
C PHE A 203 -1.89 23.46 -1.91
N ASP A 204 -1.93 24.76 -1.69
CA ASP A 204 -0.75 25.60 -1.77
C ASP A 204 0.24 25.27 -0.65
N TYR A 205 -0.27 24.87 0.53
CA TYR A 205 0.54 24.49 1.68
C TYR A 205 0.75 22.99 1.82
N SER A 206 -0.21 22.16 1.40
CA SER A 206 -0.13 20.70 1.55
C SER A 206 0.61 20.00 0.44
N CYS A 207 0.80 20.64 -0.71
CA CYS A 207 1.44 20.08 -1.89
C CYS A 207 2.70 20.83 -2.32
N GLN A 208 2.68 22.13 -2.22
CA GLN A 208 3.79 22.98 -2.61
C GLN A 208 4.71 23.24 -1.40
N GLU A 209 5.91 23.73 -1.67
CA GLU A 209 6.84 24.16 -0.62
C GLU A 209 6.55 25.61 -0.19
N ALA A 210 5.26 25.97 -0.15
CA ALA A 210 4.82 27.28 0.28
C ALA A 210 4.75 27.34 1.81
N VAL A 211 5.24 28.42 2.36
CA VAL A 211 5.09 28.82 3.77
C VAL A 211 4.68 30.26 3.83
N PRO A 212 3.95 30.68 4.88
CA PRO A 212 3.78 32.10 5.13
C PRO A 212 5.13 32.76 5.24
N THR A 213 5.33 33.87 4.55
CA THR A 213 6.58 34.65 4.67
C THR A 213 6.68 35.11 6.12
N ALA A 214 7.80 34.81 6.77
CA ALA A 214 8.06 35.29 8.11
C ALA A 214 7.90 36.82 8.16
N GLN A 215 6.99 37.31 8.99
CA GLN A 215 6.82 38.73 9.21
C GLN A 215 7.37 39.10 10.60
N TRP A 216 8.16 40.18 10.63
CA TRP A 216 8.55 40.79 11.86
C TRP A 216 7.37 41.57 12.41
N ASP A 217 6.85 41.18 13.56
CA ASP A 217 6.11 42.12 14.38
C ASP A 217 7.10 43.03 15.10
N THR A 218 7.23 44.20 14.54
CA THR A 218 8.12 45.22 15.12
C THR A 218 7.66 45.68 16.50
N THR A 219 6.40 45.42 16.88
CA THR A 219 5.84 45.79 18.18
C THR A 219 6.10 44.74 19.25
N ALA A 220 6.09 43.45 18.88
CA ALA A 220 6.29 42.35 19.81
C ALA A 220 7.71 41.77 19.79
N ASN A 221 8.56 42.22 18.88
CA ASN A 221 9.95 41.74 18.71
C ASN A 221 10.00 40.19 18.45
N LEU A 222 8.97 39.62 17.84
CA LEU A 222 8.80 38.19 17.61
C LEU A 222 8.98 37.88 16.13
N ALA A 223 10.09 37.29 15.77
CA ALA A 223 10.28 36.69 14.45
C ALA A 223 9.84 35.24 14.50
N GLN A 224 9.16 34.80 13.43
CA GLN A 224 8.77 33.41 13.28
C GLN A 224 9.32 32.84 11.97
N VAL A 225 9.80 31.62 12.05
CA VAL A 225 10.25 30.84 10.89
C VAL A 225 9.33 29.64 10.74
N ALA A 226 8.52 29.65 9.69
CA ALA A 226 7.67 28.53 9.32
C ALA A 226 8.41 27.62 8.32
N TYR A 227 8.31 26.32 8.53
CA TYR A 227 8.85 25.33 7.60
C TYR A 227 7.74 24.71 6.74
N PRO A 228 7.97 24.50 5.43
CA PRO A 228 7.00 23.89 4.56
C PRO A 228 6.80 22.40 4.90
N LEU A 229 5.65 21.85 4.49
CA LEU A 229 5.39 20.43 4.55
C LEU A 229 6.27 19.69 3.53
N THR A 230 7.19 18.84 3.98
CA THR A 230 8.13 18.09 3.14
C THR A 230 7.82 16.58 3.07
N ALA A 231 6.96 16.09 3.98
CA ALA A 231 6.60 14.69 4.09
C ALA A 231 5.06 14.51 4.16
N ALA A 232 4.58 13.36 3.69
CA ALA A 232 3.16 13.04 3.60
C ALA A 232 2.33 14.12 2.89
N LYS A 233 2.89 14.76 1.87
CA LYS A 233 2.25 15.81 1.07
C LYS A 233 0.93 15.32 0.46
N ILE A 234 -0.12 16.13 0.55
CA ILE A 234 -1.42 15.85 -0.07
C ILE A 234 -1.54 16.70 -1.33
N CYS A 235 -1.33 16.09 -2.52
CA CYS A 235 -1.29 16.82 -3.78
C CYS A 235 -2.45 16.43 -4.70
N PRO A 236 -3.08 17.41 -5.40
CA PRO A 236 -4.10 17.14 -6.40
C PRO A 236 -3.52 16.55 -7.69
N CYS A 237 -2.21 16.72 -7.92
CA CYS A 237 -1.55 16.24 -9.14
C CYS A 237 -1.28 14.74 -9.09
N SER A 238 -1.45 14.08 -10.25
CA SER A 238 -1.11 12.67 -10.37
C SER A 238 0.40 12.45 -10.23
N LYS A 239 0.78 11.43 -9.46
CA LYS A 239 2.16 10.96 -9.33
C LYS A 239 2.38 9.75 -10.22
N ARG A 240 3.56 9.65 -10.80
CA ARG A 240 3.93 8.58 -11.72
C ARG A 240 5.26 7.96 -11.30
N ALA A 241 5.38 6.66 -11.53
CA ALA A 241 6.65 5.95 -11.41
C ALA A 241 6.77 4.95 -12.56
N ALA A 242 7.99 4.73 -13.03
CA ALA A 242 8.30 3.73 -14.04
C ALA A 242 9.59 2.99 -13.65
N GLY A 243 9.64 1.69 -13.92
CA GLY A 243 10.82 0.90 -13.63
C GLY A 243 10.57 -0.59 -13.71
N LEU A 244 11.62 -1.35 -13.49
CA LEU A 244 11.56 -2.79 -13.34
C LEU A 244 10.97 -3.10 -11.95
N SER A 245 9.94 -3.94 -11.90
CA SER A 245 9.44 -4.49 -10.65
C SER A 245 10.39 -5.56 -10.12
N ASP A 246 9.95 -6.35 -9.13
CA ASP A 246 10.84 -7.37 -8.57
C ASP A 246 11.09 -8.49 -9.57
N ILE A 247 12.34 -8.96 -9.68
CA ILE A 247 12.71 -10.14 -10.47
C ILE A 247 12.47 -11.36 -9.61
N GLN A 248 11.69 -12.33 -10.12
CA GLN A 248 11.45 -13.60 -9.45
C GLN A 248 12.15 -14.71 -10.21
N ALA A 249 12.78 -15.62 -9.46
CA ALA A 249 13.42 -16.81 -9.99
C ALA A 249 12.98 -18.04 -9.19
N ASP A 250 12.53 -19.06 -9.90
CA ASP A 250 12.14 -20.35 -9.35
C ASP A 250 13.08 -21.43 -9.86
N LEU A 251 13.46 -22.32 -8.95
CA LEU A 251 14.12 -23.56 -9.28
C LEU A 251 13.30 -24.69 -8.68
N GLY A 252 12.78 -25.56 -9.53
CA GLY A 252 11.83 -26.56 -9.11
C GLY A 252 12.13 -27.95 -9.65
N TRP A 253 11.36 -28.89 -9.16
CA TRP A 253 11.38 -30.29 -9.56
C TRP A 253 9.95 -30.81 -9.68
N ASN A 254 9.63 -31.46 -10.83
CA ASN A 254 8.34 -32.03 -11.17
C ASN A 254 8.41 -33.55 -11.15
N TYR A 255 7.41 -34.16 -10.57
CA TYR A 255 7.10 -35.55 -10.74
C TYR A 255 5.89 -35.67 -11.66
N SER A 256 6.07 -36.22 -12.86
CA SER A 256 5.06 -36.29 -13.93
C SER A 256 4.58 -37.71 -14.13
N TRP A 257 3.26 -37.86 -14.28
CA TRP A 257 2.54 -39.07 -14.73
C TRP A 257 1.77 -38.72 -16.00
N ASP A 258 1.14 -39.72 -16.58
CA ASP A 258 0.41 -39.57 -17.82
C ASP A 258 -0.64 -38.44 -17.84
N LYS A 259 -1.38 -38.25 -16.72
CA LYS A 259 -2.49 -37.29 -16.62
C LYS A 259 -2.35 -36.26 -15.51
N TYR A 260 -1.26 -36.27 -14.79
CA TYR A 260 -1.01 -35.33 -13.69
C TYR A 260 0.45 -35.13 -13.44
N HIS A 261 0.79 -33.96 -12.92
CA HIS A 261 2.09 -33.69 -12.31
C HIS A 261 1.93 -33.08 -10.93
N LEU A 262 2.95 -33.27 -10.11
CA LEU A 262 3.14 -32.59 -8.85
C LEU A 262 4.58 -32.10 -8.81
N GLY A 263 4.76 -30.82 -8.56
CA GLY A 263 6.08 -30.19 -8.46
C GLY A 263 6.25 -29.38 -7.21
N PHE A 264 7.50 -29.19 -6.85
CA PHE A 264 7.94 -28.32 -5.75
C PHE A 264 9.00 -27.37 -6.28
N PHE A 265 9.00 -26.14 -5.80
CA PHE A 265 10.02 -25.17 -6.20
C PHE A 265 10.47 -24.29 -5.04
N LEU A 266 11.69 -23.82 -5.15
CA LEU A 266 12.22 -22.72 -4.35
C LEU A 266 12.09 -21.43 -5.14
N ARG A 267 11.64 -20.36 -4.50
CA ARG A 267 11.46 -19.02 -5.08
C ARG A 267 12.35 -18.04 -4.38
N ALA A 268 13.13 -17.30 -5.17
CA ALA A 268 13.87 -16.12 -4.73
C ALA A 268 13.35 -14.88 -5.47
N VAL A 269 13.20 -13.76 -4.75
CA VAL A 269 12.75 -12.49 -5.30
C VAL A 269 13.81 -11.43 -5.05
N ALA A 270 14.34 -10.86 -6.13
CA ALA A 270 15.30 -9.76 -6.08
C ALA A 270 14.56 -8.42 -6.14
N PRO A 271 14.76 -7.51 -5.19
CA PRO A 271 14.02 -6.26 -5.04
C PRO A 271 14.53 -5.17 -5.99
N THR A 272 14.16 -5.23 -7.25
CA THR A 272 14.55 -4.23 -8.26
C THR A 272 13.63 -3.00 -8.26
N GLY A 273 12.43 -3.07 -7.72
CA GLY A 273 11.43 -2.01 -7.66
C GLY A 273 11.84 -0.75 -6.87
N THR A 274 10.88 0.11 -6.55
CA THR A 274 11.11 1.37 -5.82
C THR A 274 10.99 1.17 -4.31
N ARG A 275 11.51 2.15 -3.57
CA ARG A 275 11.46 2.18 -2.12
C ARG A 275 10.48 3.27 -1.66
N PRO A 276 9.61 3.02 -0.69
CA PRO A 276 8.77 4.06 -0.09
C PRO A 276 9.63 5.19 0.50
N THR A 277 9.27 6.42 0.19
CA THR A 277 10.00 7.62 0.65
C THR A 277 9.23 8.40 1.71
N GLY A 278 7.90 8.26 1.77
CA GLY A 278 7.04 9.02 2.67
C GLY A 278 6.96 10.51 2.31
N GLU A 279 7.39 10.90 1.12
CA GLU A 279 7.27 12.30 0.66
C GLU A 279 5.81 12.67 0.39
N TYR A 280 5.06 11.76 -0.23
CA TYR A 280 3.64 11.96 -0.52
C TYR A 280 2.80 10.97 0.30
N LEU A 281 1.60 11.41 0.72
CA LEU A 281 0.63 10.53 1.38
C LEU A 281 0.18 9.39 0.45
N PHE A 282 0.05 9.69 -0.84
CA PHE A 282 -0.35 8.75 -1.89
C PHE A 282 0.78 8.62 -2.92
N GLU A 283 1.76 7.80 -2.58
CA GLU A 283 3.03 7.64 -3.29
C GLU A 283 3.01 6.39 -4.18
N PRO A 284 3.32 6.51 -5.49
CA PRO A 284 3.39 5.37 -6.39
C PRO A 284 4.62 4.50 -6.12
N ILE A 285 4.37 3.21 -5.87
CA ILE A 285 5.41 2.23 -5.58
C ILE A 285 5.42 1.14 -6.65
N ILE A 286 6.61 0.78 -7.12
CA ILE A 286 6.86 -0.35 -8.02
C ILE A 286 7.50 -1.47 -7.22
N GLY A 287 7.01 -2.69 -7.40
CA GLY A 287 7.50 -3.87 -6.71
C GLY A 287 7.01 -3.97 -5.26
N ASN A 288 7.73 -4.73 -4.46
CA ASN A 288 7.35 -5.08 -3.09
C ASN A 288 7.89 -4.11 -2.01
N GLY A 289 8.42 -2.93 -2.40
CA GLY A 289 9.02 -1.97 -1.46
C GLY A 289 10.46 -2.30 -1.06
N LYS A 290 11.22 -2.91 -1.96
CA LYS A 290 12.64 -3.28 -1.77
C LYS A 290 12.88 -4.40 -0.76
N HIS A 291 11.97 -5.37 -0.66
CA HIS A 291 12.19 -6.58 0.13
C HIS A 291 12.82 -7.69 -0.71
N TRP A 292 13.92 -8.27 -0.24
CA TRP A 292 14.31 -9.60 -0.68
C TRP A 292 13.28 -10.61 -0.17
N GLU A 293 12.94 -11.60 -1.00
CA GLU A 293 12.08 -12.69 -0.57
C GLU A 293 12.72 -14.04 -0.89
N LEU A 294 12.52 -14.99 0.02
CA LEU A 294 12.90 -16.38 -0.18
C LEU A 294 11.80 -17.27 0.37
N GLY A 295 11.50 -18.30 -0.37
CA GLY A 295 10.49 -19.27 0.02
C GLY A 295 10.37 -20.40 -0.98
N GLY A 296 9.19 -20.94 -1.13
CA GLY A 296 8.95 -22.00 -2.07
C GLY A 296 7.46 -22.21 -2.32
N GLY A 297 7.17 -23.18 -3.13
CA GLY A 297 5.81 -23.46 -3.50
C GLY A 297 5.61 -24.85 -4.06
N ILE A 298 4.37 -25.10 -4.42
CA ILE A 298 3.92 -26.31 -5.08
C ILE A 298 3.24 -25.93 -6.40
N THR A 299 3.43 -26.74 -7.42
CA THR A 299 2.69 -26.67 -8.68
C THR A 299 2.10 -28.03 -8.98
N GLY A 300 0.95 -28.08 -9.61
CA GLY A 300 0.34 -29.33 -9.95
C GLY A 300 -0.79 -29.19 -10.96
N HIS A 301 -0.97 -30.23 -11.76
CA HIS A 301 -2.16 -30.36 -12.59
C HIS A 301 -2.72 -31.78 -12.58
N ALA A 302 -4.00 -31.88 -12.91
CA ALA A 302 -4.67 -33.14 -13.14
C ALA A 302 -5.67 -33.02 -14.30
N ILE A 303 -5.56 -33.89 -15.30
CA ILE A 303 -6.55 -34.01 -16.36
C ILE A 303 -7.75 -34.77 -15.80
N MET A 304 -8.85 -34.08 -15.62
CA MET A 304 -10.09 -34.62 -15.04
C MET A 304 -10.96 -35.34 -16.07
N TRP A 305 -10.87 -34.89 -17.31
CA TRP A 305 -11.61 -35.46 -18.41
C TRP A 305 -10.86 -35.30 -19.73
N GLU A 306 -10.94 -36.30 -20.56
CA GLU A 306 -10.36 -36.35 -21.92
C GLU A 306 -11.35 -36.96 -22.86
N SER A 307 -11.51 -36.40 -24.05
CA SER A 307 -12.36 -36.99 -25.12
C SER A 307 -11.71 -38.23 -25.69
N ALA A 308 -12.52 -39.09 -26.34
CA ALA A 308 -12.06 -40.35 -26.92
C ALA A 308 -11.01 -40.17 -28.04
N ASP A 309 -10.99 -39.01 -28.68
CA ASP A 309 -10.04 -38.63 -29.72
C ASP A 309 -8.83 -37.87 -29.16
N SER A 310 -8.76 -37.72 -27.83
CA SER A 310 -7.73 -36.93 -27.10
C SER A 310 -7.60 -35.48 -27.56
N ALA A 311 -8.52 -35.00 -28.40
CA ALA A 311 -8.48 -33.64 -28.94
C ALA A 311 -9.04 -32.58 -27.97
N ARG A 312 -9.72 -33.02 -26.92
CA ARG A 312 -10.32 -32.13 -25.91
C ARG A 312 -10.02 -32.63 -24.51
N THR A 313 -9.61 -31.73 -23.66
CA THR A 313 -9.28 -32.04 -22.26
C THR A 313 -9.92 -31.03 -21.33
N LEU A 314 -10.19 -31.45 -20.10
CA LEU A 314 -10.55 -30.61 -18.99
C LEU A 314 -9.56 -30.87 -17.85
N GLY A 315 -8.75 -29.89 -17.52
CA GLY A 315 -7.71 -29.99 -16.49
C GLY A 315 -7.97 -29.06 -15.32
N LEU A 316 -7.48 -29.45 -14.15
CA LEU A 316 -7.36 -28.60 -12.97
C LEU A 316 -5.88 -28.30 -12.75
N TYR A 317 -5.55 -27.04 -12.57
CA TYR A 317 -4.19 -26.55 -12.29
C TYR A 317 -4.16 -25.78 -10.98
N VAL A 318 -3.11 -25.96 -10.20
CA VAL A 318 -2.87 -25.27 -8.94
C VAL A 318 -1.41 -24.85 -8.90
N ASP A 319 -1.19 -23.60 -8.56
CA ASP A 319 0.15 -23.08 -8.22
C ASP A 319 0.02 -22.29 -6.92
N ALA A 320 0.87 -22.59 -5.95
CA ALA A 320 0.84 -21.95 -4.64
C ALA A 320 2.25 -21.68 -4.16
N ASN A 321 2.52 -20.44 -3.79
CA ASN A 321 3.82 -20.05 -3.24
C ASN A 321 3.68 -19.32 -1.92
N LEU A 322 4.68 -19.53 -1.06
CA LEU A 322 4.83 -18.88 0.24
C LEU A 322 6.26 -18.38 0.35
N THR A 323 6.43 -17.09 0.58
CA THR A 323 7.73 -16.47 0.77
C THR A 323 7.81 -15.70 2.09
N HIS A 324 9.02 -15.53 2.58
CA HIS A 324 9.36 -14.63 3.67
C HIS A 324 9.96 -13.35 3.10
N MET A 325 9.37 -12.19 3.47
CA MET A 325 9.89 -10.88 3.10
C MET A 325 10.89 -10.40 4.15
N PHE A 326 12.17 -10.38 3.77
CA PHE A 326 13.26 -9.92 4.64
C PHE A 326 13.18 -8.41 4.90
N ASN A 327 13.96 -7.94 5.86
CA ASN A 327 14.01 -6.54 6.21
C ASN A 327 14.38 -5.65 5.01
N SER A 328 13.56 -4.63 4.76
CA SER A 328 13.85 -3.53 3.85
C SER A 328 13.95 -2.23 4.62
N HIS A 329 14.91 -1.40 4.24
CA HIS A 329 15.05 -0.03 4.75
C HIS A 329 14.13 0.89 3.95
N GLN A 330 13.20 1.56 4.62
CA GLN A 330 12.22 2.46 4.02
C GLN A 330 12.11 3.75 4.82
N GLN A 331 11.51 4.78 4.23
CA GLN A 331 11.06 5.96 4.98
C GLN A 331 9.55 5.88 5.14
N ARG A 332 9.08 6.09 6.37
CA ARG A 332 7.66 6.06 6.72
C ARG A 332 7.33 7.26 7.60
N VAL A 333 6.17 7.83 7.41
CA VAL A 333 5.62 8.90 8.24
C VAL A 333 4.68 8.30 9.27
N PHE A 334 4.72 8.80 10.50
CA PHE A 334 3.91 8.28 11.60
C PHE A 334 3.00 9.36 12.17
N ASP A 335 1.84 8.94 12.67
CA ASP A 335 1.03 9.74 13.57
C ASP A 335 1.63 9.71 14.99
N ILE A 336 1.18 10.63 15.85
CA ILE A 336 1.64 10.78 17.22
C ILE A 336 0.64 10.05 18.12
N LYS A 337 1.15 9.17 19.02
CA LYS A 337 0.32 8.45 19.98
C LYS A 337 -0.50 9.39 20.85
N GLY A 338 -1.76 9.04 21.05
CA GLY A 338 -2.67 9.84 21.89
C GLY A 338 -3.27 11.07 21.21
N TYR A 339 -2.81 11.43 20.01
CA TYR A 339 -3.31 12.57 19.25
C TYR A 339 -4.20 12.20 18.07
N GLY A 340 -4.43 10.92 17.87
CA GLY A 340 -5.34 10.39 16.86
C GLY A 340 -4.79 10.42 15.43
N GLN A 341 -5.70 10.12 14.51
CA GLN A 341 -5.37 10.07 13.08
C GLN A 341 -5.06 11.46 12.52
N LEU A 342 -4.15 11.51 11.53
CA LEU A 342 -3.67 12.73 10.88
C LEU A 342 -2.92 13.71 11.82
N SER A 343 -2.58 13.30 13.04
CA SER A 343 -1.76 14.10 13.97
C SER A 343 -0.36 14.39 13.43
N ARG A 344 0.09 13.70 12.39
CA ARG A 344 1.30 14.01 11.62
C ARG A 344 1.30 15.42 11.01
N TYR A 345 0.12 16.03 10.84
CA TYR A 345 0.01 17.39 10.30
C TYR A 345 0.00 18.49 11.37
N MET A 346 -0.01 18.14 12.67
CA MET A 346 0.10 19.12 13.76
C MET A 346 1.36 19.96 13.59
N LEU A 347 1.27 21.22 14.02
CA LEU A 347 2.44 22.08 14.08
C LEU A 347 3.22 21.83 15.37
N LEU A 348 4.52 21.81 15.26
CA LEU A 348 5.47 21.67 16.36
C LEU A 348 6.32 22.94 16.45
N VAL A 349 6.70 23.32 17.67
CA VAL A 349 7.51 24.50 17.95
C VAL A 349 8.89 24.05 18.46
N LYS A 350 9.94 24.71 18.00
CA LYS A 350 11.31 24.42 18.40
C LYS A 350 11.57 24.89 19.85
N GLN A 351 12.29 24.09 20.59
CA GLN A 351 12.80 24.47 21.93
C GLN A 351 14.27 24.90 21.87
N PRO A 352 14.75 25.76 22.78
CA PRO A 352 13.97 26.52 23.77
C PRO A 352 13.07 27.55 23.10
N PHE A 353 11.94 27.87 23.73
CA PHE A 353 11.03 28.92 23.24
C PHE A 353 11.69 30.29 23.31
N SER A 354 12.44 30.62 22.30
CA SER A 354 13.08 31.94 22.14
C SER A 354 12.78 32.51 20.77
N ALA A 355 12.56 33.80 20.68
CA ALA A 355 12.43 34.46 19.39
C ALA A 355 13.76 34.41 18.61
N PRO A 356 13.73 34.10 17.29
CA PRO A 356 12.57 33.78 16.48
C PRO A 356 12.05 32.37 16.74
N TYR A 357 10.74 32.21 16.86
CA TYR A 357 10.12 30.90 16.99
C TYR A 357 10.16 30.14 15.65
N SER A 358 10.58 28.90 15.69
CA SER A 358 10.57 28.00 14.54
C SER A 358 9.40 27.02 14.65
N ILE A 359 8.60 26.91 13.59
CA ILE A 359 7.39 26.06 13.53
C ILE A 359 7.48 25.13 12.33
N THR A 360 7.19 23.85 12.53
CA THR A 360 7.18 22.83 11.47
C THR A 360 6.01 21.89 11.60
N PRO A 361 5.43 21.39 10.49
CA PRO A 361 4.51 20.26 10.53
C PRO A 361 5.20 19.01 11.11
N ALA A 362 4.51 18.29 12.00
CA ALA A 362 5.05 17.09 12.63
C ALA A 362 5.50 16.03 11.62
N ALA A 363 4.85 15.95 10.45
CA ALA A 363 5.23 15.02 9.39
C ALA A 363 6.69 15.13 8.96
N ASN A 364 7.25 16.36 8.99
CA ASN A 364 8.65 16.58 8.65
C ASN A 364 9.61 15.87 9.62
N LEU A 365 9.20 15.70 10.87
CA LEU A 365 9.97 15.05 11.93
C LEU A 365 9.57 13.58 12.10
N THR A 366 8.29 13.25 11.94
CA THR A 366 7.80 11.88 12.12
C THR A 366 8.09 10.98 10.91
N ARG A 367 8.66 11.53 9.83
CA ARG A 367 9.22 10.78 8.72
C ARG A 367 10.54 10.13 9.13
N GLN A 368 10.51 8.84 9.41
CA GLN A 368 11.63 8.12 9.97
C GLN A 368 12.16 7.02 9.04
N HIS A 369 13.47 6.76 9.12
CA HIS A 369 14.08 5.59 8.53
C HIS A 369 13.75 4.36 9.37
N VAL A 370 13.10 3.39 8.76
CA VAL A 370 12.63 2.16 9.42
C VAL A 370 13.09 0.91 8.69
N LYS A 371 13.18 -0.19 9.43
CA LYS A 371 13.28 -1.53 8.89
C LYS A 371 11.89 -2.16 8.90
N VAL A 372 11.42 -2.56 7.72
CA VAL A 372 10.12 -3.22 7.55
C VAL A 372 10.33 -4.65 7.08
N SER A 373 9.59 -5.59 7.61
CA SER A 373 9.56 -7.00 7.16
C SER A 373 8.16 -7.59 7.29
N SER A 374 7.89 -8.66 6.57
CA SER A 374 6.65 -9.45 6.70
C SER A 374 6.99 -10.93 6.75
N SER A 375 6.37 -11.66 7.69
CA SER A 375 6.74 -13.05 7.94
C SER A 375 6.28 -14.00 6.85
N ILE A 376 5.09 -13.76 6.28
CA ILE A 376 4.48 -14.63 5.29
C ILE A 376 3.88 -13.76 4.19
N HIS A 377 4.20 -14.14 2.97
CA HIS A 377 3.63 -13.62 1.75
C HIS A 377 3.18 -14.80 0.90
N ALA A 378 1.91 -14.86 0.56
CA ALA A 378 1.26 -15.99 -0.09
C ALA A 378 0.62 -15.55 -1.40
N ASP A 379 0.75 -16.36 -2.43
CA ASP A 379 0.02 -16.23 -3.69
C ASP A 379 -0.39 -17.63 -4.16
N VAL A 380 -1.69 -17.87 -4.25
CA VAL A 380 -2.25 -19.19 -4.53
C VAL A 380 -3.27 -19.07 -5.65
N VAL A 381 -3.11 -19.83 -6.72
CA VAL A 381 -4.05 -19.89 -7.84
C VAL A 381 -4.57 -21.30 -8.03
N ALA A 382 -5.86 -21.40 -8.30
CA ALA A 382 -6.51 -22.62 -8.77
C ALA A 382 -7.30 -22.30 -10.05
N MET A 383 -7.12 -23.08 -11.09
CA MET A 383 -7.63 -22.80 -12.43
C MET A 383 -8.11 -24.07 -13.10
N VAL A 384 -9.25 -23.98 -13.75
CA VAL A 384 -9.76 -25.02 -14.65
C VAL A 384 -9.50 -24.59 -16.08
N THR A 385 -8.85 -25.45 -16.85
CA THR A 385 -8.56 -25.25 -18.26
C THR A 385 -9.34 -26.23 -19.10
N TYR A 386 -10.11 -25.73 -20.05
CA TYR A 386 -10.69 -26.51 -21.13
C TYR A 386 -9.87 -26.29 -22.41
N ALA A 387 -9.18 -27.31 -22.86
CA ALA A 387 -8.46 -27.30 -24.12
C ALA A 387 -9.25 -28.03 -25.21
N SER A 388 -9.31 -27.47 -26.41
CA SER A 388 -9.94 -28.03 -27.57
C SER A 388 -9.14 -27.74 -28.82
N TYR A 389 -8.45 -28.71 -29.35
CA TYR A 389 -7.49 -28.56 -30.46
C TYR A 389 -6.44 -27.48 -30.11
N ASN A 390 -6.44 -26.41 -30.89
CA ASN A 390 -5.49 -25.29 -30.75
C ASN A 390 -5.97 -24.21 -29.76
N THR A 391 -7.15 -24.34 -29.17
CA THR A 391 -7.75 -23.29 -28.33
C THR A 391 -7.84 -23.76 -26.88
N THR A 392 -7.48 -22.88 -25.96
CA THR A 392 -7.62 -23.07 -24.52
C THR A 392 -8.54 -22.02 -23.92
N TRP A 393 -9.32 -22.43 -22.93
CA TRP A 393 -10.11 -21.52 -22.11
C TRP A 393 -9.87 -21.82 -20.65
N ASP A 394 -9.35 -20.82 -19.95
CA ASP A 394 -9.02 -20.85 -18.54
C ASP A 394 -10.04 -20.06 -17.74
N ILE A 395 -10.42 -20.58 -16.59
CA ILE A 395 -11.21 -19.88 -15.58
C ILE A 395 -10.66 -20.23 -14.20
N GLY A 396 -10.40 -19.22 -13.37
CA GLY A 396 -9.76 -19.51 -12.12
C GLY A 396 -9.99 -18.47 -11.03
N TYR A 397 -9.47 -18.84 -9.89
CA TYR A 397 -9.47 -18.06 -8.67
C TYR A 397 -8.04 -17.93 -8.15
N ASN A 398 -7.69 -16.73 -7.68
CA ASN A 398 -6.41 -16.47 -7.07
C ASN A 398 -6.58 -15.76 -5.71
N PHE A 399 -5.89 -16.27 -4.73
CA PHE A 399 -5.78 -15.72 -3.38
C PHE A 399 -4.41 -15.09 -3.19
N TRP A 400 -4.38 -13.88 -2.69
CA TRP A 400 -3.15 -13.21 -2.27
C TRP A 400 -3.25 -12.75 -0.83
N GLY A 401 -2.17 -12.97 -0.06
CA GLY A 401 -2.10 -12.59 1.34
C GLY A 401 -0.70 -12.19 1.79
N ARG A 402 -0.62 -11.13 2.58
CA ARG A 402 0.61 -10.69 3.25
C ARG A 402 0.34 -10.53 4.74
N SER A 403 1.15 -11.19 5.57
CA SER A 403 1.06 -11.07 7.02
C SER A 403 1.37 -9.63 7.47
N CYS A 404 0.98 -9.31 8.70
CA CYS A 404 1.24 -7.99 9.27
C CYS A 404 2.72 -7.61 9.23
N GLU A 405 2.99 -6.39 8.80
CA GLU A 405 4.34 -5.82 8.81
C GLU A 405 4.89 -5.72 10.24
N LYS A 406 6.18 -5.99 10.37
CA LYS A 406 6.98 -5.60 11.53
C LYS A 406 7.75 -4.35 11.15
N ILE A 407 7.53 -3.27 11.86
CA ILE A 407 8.22 -2.00 11.65
C ILE A 407 9.14 -1.76 12.83
N CYS A 408 10.44 -1.64 12.58
CA CYS A 408 11.45 -1.34 13.58
C CYS A 408 12.14 -0.04 13.20
N LEU A 409 12.21 0.90 14.11
CA LEU A 409 13.03 2.10 13.97
C LEU A 409 14.50 1.69 13.91
N ASN A 410 15.33 2.45 13.19
CA ASN A 410 16.75 2.13 13.05
C ASN A 410 17.43 2.15 14.43
N PRO A 411 18.08 1.05 14.89
CA PRO A 411 18.69 1.00 16.22
C PRO A 411 19.85 1.99 16.44
N CYS A 412 20.42 2.56 15.38
CA CYS A 412 21.41 3.67 15.53
C CYS A 412 20.75 4.96 16.03
N ALA A 413 19.43 5.09 15.99
CA ALA A 413 18.65 6.12 16.65
C ALA A 413 18.21 5.73 18.08
N CYS A 414 18.51 4.50 18.51
CA CYS A 414 18.12 3.94 19.81
C CYS A 414 19.22 4.12 20.85
N ASN A 415 19.69 5.33 21.07
CA ASN A 415 20.15 5.68 22.40
C ASN A 415 18.90 5.99 23.24
N PRO A 416 18.86 5.62 24.54
CA PRO A 416 17.61 5.50 25.25
C PRO A 416 16.82 6.80 25.24
N CYS A 417 15.59 6.73 24.78
CA CYS A 417 14.43 7.63 25.00
C CYS A 417 14.65 9.17 25.14
N ASN A 418 15.87 9.67 25.04
CA ASN A 418 16.23 11.06 25.29
C ASN A 418 16.54 11.86 24.00
N LEU A 419 16.48 11.23 22.84
CA LEU A 419 16.61 11.96 21.59
C LEU A 419 15.22 12.46 21.21
N GLY A 420 14.99 13.75 21.43
CA GLY A 420 13.91 14.46 20.77
C GLY A 420 13.97 14.17 19.27
N LEU A 421 12.82 14.12 18.60
CA LEU A 421 12.80 14.07 17.14
C LEU A 421 13.50 15.32 16.65
N ASP A 422 14.58 15.10 15.94
CA ASP A 422 15.56 16.12 15.69
C ASP A 422 15.63 16.43 14.19
N ILE A 423 15.49 17.71 13.85
CA ILE A 423 16.03 18.27 12.60
C ILE A 423 17.28 19.04 13.03
N ASN A 424 18.47 18.55 12.71
CA ASN A 424 19.75 19.20 13.00
C ASN A 424 20.10 19.40 14.50
N ASP A 425 19.92 18.37 15.34
CA ASP A 425 20.16 18.41 16.78
C ASP A 425 19.26 19.39 17.59
N GLU A 426 18.06 19.69 17.10
CA GLU A 426 17.13 20.63 17.70
C GLU A 426 15.92 19.94 18.33
N THR A 427 15.57 20.28 19.56
CA THR A 427 14.44 19.70 20.29
C THR A 427 13.12 20.36 19.89
N TRP A 428 12.14 19.60 19.48
CA TRP A 428 10.82 20.08 19.10
C TRP A 428 9.76 19.61 20.09
N SER A 429 8.84 20.47 20.39
CA SER A 429 7.71 20.18 21.27
C SER A 429 6.43 20.68 20.66
N ARG A 430 5.33 20.17 21.22
CA ARG A 430 4.00 20.66 20.88
C ARG A 430 3.82 22.05 21.45
N ASP A 431 3.18 22.92 20.67
CA ASP A 431 2.64 24.16 21.23
C ASP A 431 1.49 23.83 22.19
N ASN A 432 1.37 24.65 23.25
CA ASN A 432 0.33 24.49 24.27
C ASN A 432 -1.09 24.54 23.72
N ASN A 433 -1.29 25.18 22.58
CA ASN A 433 -2.58 25.40 21.93
C ASN A 433 -2.80 24.55 20.68
N SER A 434 -1.85 23.69 20.30
CA SER A 434 -2.07 22.78 19.18
C SER A 434 -3.04 21.68 19.57
N SER A 435 -4.31 21.85 19.22
CA SER A 435 -5.29 20.78 19.25
C SER A 435 -5.12 19.89 18.01
N THR A 436 -5.26 18.60 18.18
CA THR A 436 -5.41 17.66 17.06
C THR A 436 -6.79 17.82 16.41
N ILE A 437 -7.05 17.05 15.34
CA ILE A 437 -8.42 16.79 14.87
C ILE A 437 -9.31 16.33 16.05
N HIS A 438 -8.75 15.51 16.93
CA HIS A 438 -9.32 15.15 18.22
C HIS A 438 -8.67 16.08 19.25
N GLU A 439 -9.45 16.91 19.92
CA GLU A 439 -8.93 17.76 20.98
C GLU A 439 -7.96 16.98 21.88
N ALA A 440 -6.69 17.36 21.84
CA ALA A 440 -5.78 16.89 22.82
C ALA A 440 -6.17 17.59 24.12
N ASN A 441 -6.86 16.88 24.99
CA ASN A 441 -7.07 17.33 26.37
C ASN A 441 -5.75 17.80 26.94
N GLY A 442 -5.65 19.10 27.16
CA GLY A 442 -4.47 19.83 27.48
C GLY A 442 -3.50 19.10 28.40
N ILE A 443 -2.37 18.70 27.85
CA ILE A 443 -1.25 18.23 28.66
C ILE A 443 -0.44 19.43 29.16
N VAL A 444 -0.86 20.63 28.87
CA VAL A 444 -0.26 21.81 29.45
C VAL A 444 -1.29 22.60 30.24
N GLY A 445 -1.62 22.06 31.38
CA GLY A 445 -2.23 22.83 32.44
C GLY A 445 -1.10 23.63 33.14
N ASN A 446 -1.35 24.91 33.33
CA ASN A 446 -0.66 25.76 34.32
C ASN A 446 0.90 25.72 34.33
N GLY A 447 1.51 26.33 33.33
CA GLY A 447 2.93 26.73 33.43
C GLY A 447 3.96 25.59 33.33
N SER A 448 3.58 24.39 32.95
CA SER A 448 4.51 23.31 32.68
C SER A 448 5.15 23.46 31.29
N THR A 449 6.44 23.26 31.20
CA THR A 449 7.19 23.25 29.95
C THR A 449 6.62 22.13 29.06
N PRO A 450 6.23 22.38 27.80
CA PRO A 450 5.75 21.34 26.91
C PRO A 450 6.76 20.19 26.79
N ALA A 451 6.27 18.96 26.85
CA ALA A 451 7.15 17.81 26.70
C ALA A 451 7.70 17.75 25.27
N ALA A 452 8.99 17.54 25.12
CA ALA A 452 9.62 17.29 23.84
C ALA A 452 9.02 16.05 23.17
N LEU A 453 8.78 16.11 21.87
CA LEU A 453 8.35 14.96 21.07
C LEU A 453 9.54 14.02 20.93
N THR A 454 9.30 12.74 21.18
CA THR A 454 10.32 11.69 21.09
C THR A 454 9.91 10.61 20.11
N VAL A 455 10.86 9.75 19.73
CA VAL A 455 10.60 8.57 18.89
C VAL A 455 9.59 7.63 19.54
N CYS A 456 9.50 7.61 20.87
CA CYS A 456 8.54 6.80 21.63
C CYS A 456 7.09 7.28 21.48
N ASP A 457 6.90 8.52 21.07
CA ASP A 457 5.57 9.09 20.85
C ASP A 457 4.99 8.75 19.47
N LEU A 458 5.78 8.10 18.60
CA LEU A 458 5.32 7.71 17.27
C LEU A 458 4.37 6.51 17.33
N ASP A 459 3.25 6.59 16.63
CA ASP A 459 2.29 5.47 16.49
C ASP A 459 2.74 4.45 15.43
N ILE A 460 3.76 3.67 15.78
CA ILE A 460 4.30 2.62 14.90
C ILE A 460 3.27 1.51 14.68
N ASN A 461 2.47 1.19 15.70
CA ASN A 461 1.48 0.11 15.59
C ASN A 461 0.33 0.49 14.68
N GLY A 462 -0.16 1.72 14.73
CA GLY A 462 -1.19 2.23 13.82
C GLY A 462 -0.73 2.29 12.36
N ALA A 463 0.57 2.36 12.12
CA ALA A 463 1.14 2.41 10.78
C ALA A 463 1.34 1.03 10.12
N ARG A 464 1.14 -0.08 10.85
CA ARG A 464 1.36 -1.45 10.35
C ARG A 464 0.25 -1.89 9.44
N THR A 465 0.60 -2.50 8.31
CA THR A 465 -0.36 -3.00 7.32
C THR A 465 -0.21 -4.49 7.05
N LYS A 466 -1.32 -5.12 6.69
CA LYS A 466 -1.40 -6.46 6.11
C LYS A 466 -2.20 -6.43 4.82
N GLY A 467 -1.97 -7.39 3.94
CA GLY A 467 -2.68 -7.51 2.67
C GLY A 467 -3.55 -8.75 2.63
N LEU A 468 -4.71 -8.63 1.99
CA LEU A 468 -5.58 -9.76 1.65
C LEU A 468 -6.42 -9.39 0.44
N SER A 469 -6.33 -10.17 -0.63
CA SER A 469 -7.20 -10.01 -1.79
C SER A 469 -7.61 -11.34 -2.41
N HIS A 470 -8.73 -11.30 -3.10
CA HIS A 470 -9.33 -12.40 -3.83
C HIS A 470 -9.52 -11.96 -5.28
N LYS A 471 -9.10 -12.79 -6.23
CA LYS A 471 -9.17 -12.48 -7.65
C LYS A 471 -9.89 -13.60 -8.38
N ILE A 472 -10.74 -13.23 -9.34
CA ILE A 472 -11.34 -14.12 -10.31
C ILE A 472 -10.81 -13.70 -11.67
N PHE A 473 -10.46 -14.65 -12.51
CA PHE A 473 -9.94 -14.38 -13.84
C PHE A 473 -10.43 -15.41 -14.87
N THR A 474 -10.35 -15.01 -16.12
CA THR A 474 -10.54 -15.87 -17.27
C THR A 474 -9.56 -15.51 -18.38
N HIS A 475 -9.21 -16.49 -19.20
CA HIS A 475 -8.31 -16.29 -20.32
C HIS A 475 -8.72 -17.21 -21.47
N ILE A 476 -8.58 -16.72 -22.70
CA ILE A 476 -8.77 -17.51 -23.92
C ILE A 476 -7.47 -17.43 -24.70
N GLY A 477 -6.92 -18.58 -25.06
CA GLY A 477 -5.67 -18.72 -25.79
C GLY A 477 -5.81 -19.53 -27.07
N TYR A 478 -4.89 -19.32 -28.00
CA TYR A 478 -4.70 -20.08 -29.21
C TYR A 478 -3.22 -20.41 -29.39
N SER A 479 -2.91 -21.69 -29.70
CA SER A 479 -1.55 -22.18 -29.95
C SER A 479 -1.46 -22.77 -31.35
N TRP A 480 -0.42 -22.38 -32.11
CA TRP A 480 -0.18 -22.88 -33.47
C TRP A 480 0.62 -24.19 -33.42
N LEU A 481 -0.07 -25.32 -33.15
CA LEU A 481 0.51 -26.65 -32.93
C LEU A 481 1.10 -27.29 -34.17
N GLU A 482 0.84 -26.75 -35.36
CA GLU A 482 1.40 -27.22 -36.63
C GLU A 482 2.92 -27.01 -36.77
N HIS A 483 3.50 -26.12 -36.00
CA HIS A 483 4.93 -25.90 -35.95
C HIS A 483 5.61 -26.90 -35.01
N LYS A 484 6.50 -27.74 -35.54
CA LYS A 484 7.10 -28.84 -34.76
C LYS A 484 8.25 -28.42 -33.84
N ASP A 485 9.02 -27.42 -34.24
CA ASP A 485 10.23 -27.02 -33.51
C ASP A 485 10.01 -25.81 -32.57
N TRP A 486 8.93 -25.06 -32.80
CA TRP A 486 8.54 -23.92 -31.99
C TRP A 486 7.04 -23.67 -32.13
N ILE A 487 6.36 -23.52 -31.01
CA ILE A 487 4.92 -23.36 -30.96
C ILE A 487 4.60 -21.95 -30.50
N PRO A 488 4.21 -21.05 -31.40
CA PRO A 488 3.69 -19.73 -31.01
C PRO A 488 2.36 -19.90 -30.30
N PHE A 489 2.07 -18.97 -29.40
CA PHE A 489 0.76 -18.87 -28.75
C PHE A 489 0.40 -17.41 -28.50
N LEU A 490 -0.91 -17.13 -28.46
CA LEU A 490 -1.47 -15.83 -28.18
C LEU A 490 -2.79 -16.00 -27.44
N GLY A 491 -3.03 -15.15 -26.44
CA GLY A 491 -4.29 -15.18 -25.70
C GLY A 491 -4.64 -13.84 -25.08
N LEU A 492 -5.89 -13.75 -24.61
CA LEU A 492 -6.48 -12.58 -23.96
C LEU A 492 -7.06 -12.98 -22.62
N GLY A 493 -6.70 -12.26 -21.58
CA GLY A 493 -7.20 -12.49 -20.23
C GLY A 493 -7.85 -11.27 -19.61
N LEU A 494 -8.77 -11.53 -18.70
CA LEU A 494 -9.49 -10.56 -17.90
C LEU A 494 -9.43 -10.96 -16.43
N GLU A 495 -9.31 -9.98 -15.53
CA GLU A 495 -9.32 -10.23 -14.10
C GLU A 495 -10.10 -9.18 -13.31
N GLY A 496 -10.66 -9.61 -12.18
CA GLY A 496 -11.25 -8.76 -11.16
C GLY A 496 -10.70 -9.13 -9.79
N GLU A 497 -9.99 -8.22 -9.14
CA GLU A 497 -9.40 -8.39 -7.81
C GLU A 497 -10.16 -7.57 -6.78
N PHE A 498 -10.50 -8.20 -5.65
CA PHE A 498 -11.26 -7.63 -4.55
C PHE A 498 -10.39 -7.63 -3.30
N GLY A 499 -9.85 -6.47 -2.97
CA GLY A 499 -9.07 -6.26 -1.76
C GLY A 499 -9.95 -6.16 -0.52
N SER A 500 -9.50 -6.74 0.57
CA SER A 500 -10.12 -6.60 1.88
C SER A 500 -9.65 -5.30 2.53
N ASN A 501 -10.60 -4.51 3.01
CA ASN A 501 -10.39 -3.28 3.77
C ASN A 501 -11.19 -3.37 5.08
N SER A 502 -10.89 -4.36 5.89
CA SER A 502 -11.47 -4.43 7.23
C SER A 502 -10.68 -3.50 8.14
N GLY A 503 -11.26 -2.36 8.45
CA GLY A 503 -10.83 -1.57 9.60
C GLY A 503 -10.96 -2.44 10.85
N LEU A 504 -9.87 -2.58 11.59
CA LEU A 504 -9.92 -3.21 12.90
C LEU A 504 -10.84 -2.39 13.81
N LYS A 505 -11.66 -3.08 14.61
CA LYS A 505 -12.27 -2.49 15.79
C LYS A 505 -11.16 -1.76 16.55
N CYS A 506 -11.37 -0.48 16.86
CA CYS A 506 -10.41 0.34 17.59
C CYS A 506 -9.83 -0.47 18.76
N CYS A 507 -8.53 -0.74 18.73
CA CYS A 507 -7.85 -1.18 19.93
C CYS A 507 -7.97 -0.02 20.93
N LYS A 508 -8.72 -0.22 21.99
CA LYS A 508 -8.72 0.71 23.12
C LYS A 508 -7.29 0.74 23.64
N GLN A 509 -6.55 1.78 23.30
CA GLN A 509 -5.30 2.08 23.97
C GLN A 509 -5.65 2.43 25.42
N THR A 510 -5.42 1.50 26.31
CA THR A 510 -5.43 1.80 27.74
C THR A 510 -4.14 2.61 27.97
N ILE A 511 -4.30 3.92 28.15
CA ILE A 511 -3.22 4.79 28.59
C ILE A 511 -2.93 4.40 30.05
N SER A 512 -2.07 3.42 30.26
CA SER A 512 -1.44 3.24 31.57
C SER A 512 -0.22 4.16 31.57
N GLY A 513 -0.36 5.28 32.29
CA GLY A 513 0.77 6.14 32.58
C GLY A 513 1.81 5.35 33.34
N ASN A 514 2.89 5.01 32.69
CA ASN A 514 4.20 4.83 33.29
C ASN A 514 5.29 5.01 32.23
N SER A 515 6.01 6.09 32.38
CA SER A 515 7.26 6.38 31.71
C SER A 515 8.27 5.29 32.03
N GLY A 516 8.61 4.48 31.07
CA GLY A 516 9.72 3.56 31.21
C GLY A 516 9.71 2.48 30.14
N VAL A 517 10.72 2.54 29.29
CA VAL A 517 11.25 1.46 28.48
C VAL A 517 10.72 1.36 27.04
N CYS A 518 11.30 2.18 26.16
CA CYS A 518 11.30 1.94 24.71
C CYS A 518 12.11 0.70 24.28
N ALA A 519 12.83 0.08 25.20
CA ALA A 519 13.75 -1.03 24.91
C ALA A 519 13.09 -2.32 24.42
N ASN A 520 11.76 -2.43 24.48
CA ASN A 520 11.03 -3.66 24.14
C ASN A 520 10.11 -3.57 22.91
N ALA A 521 10.10 -2.46 22.17
CA ALA A 521 9.22 -2.30 21.02
C ALA A 521 9.45 -3.35 19.90
N CYS A 522 10.63 -3.94 19.82
CA CYS A 522 10.96 -4.99 18.86
C CYS A 522 10.97 -6.40 19.44
N LYS A 523 11.00 -6.58 20.77
CA LYS A 523 11.18 -7.91 21.40
C LYS A 523 9.91 -8.53 21.98
N ASN A 524 8.93 -7.75 22.41
CA ASN A 524 7.75 -8.27 23.09
C ASN A 524 6.46 -7.67 22.53
N CYS A 525 6.05 -8.08 21.32
CA CYS A 525 4.63 -8.05 20.99
C CYS A 525 3.99 -9.24 21.71
N SER A 526 3.33 -9.02 22.84
CA SER A 526 2.38 -9.98 23.36
C SER A 526 1.29 -10.23 22.31
N LYS A 527 0.79 -11.45 22.20
CA LYS A 527 -0.15 -11.87 21.13
C LYS A 527 -1.43 -11.04 21.04
N ASP A 528 -1.75 -10.25 22.06
CA ASP A 528 -3.00 -9.50 22.19
C ASP A 528 -2.91 -8.01 21.80
N GLU A 529 -1.72 -7.48 21.48
CA GLU A 529 -1.51 -6.06 21.15
C GLU A 529 -1.20 -5.77 19.68
N CYS A 530 -1.24 -6.76 18.79
CA CYS A 530 -0.89 -6.57 17.38
C CYS A 530 -2.09 -6.11 16.55
N CYS A 531 -2.45 -4.84 16.67
CA CYS A 531 -3.36 -4.19 15.72
C CYS A 531 -2.67 -4.02 14.37
N CYS A 532 -3.26 -4.57 13.31
CA CYS A 532 -2.73 -4.46 11.97
C CYS A 532 -3.86 -4.16 11.00
N ASN A 533 -3.71 -3.07 10.25
CA ASN A 533 -4.73 -2.60 9.33
C ASN A 533 -4.70 -3.39 8.02
N THR A 534 -5.86 -3.79 7.53
CA THR A 534 -5.99 -4.37 6.19
C THR A 534 -6.33 -3.26 5.21
N ALA A 535 -5.44 -3.01 4.26
CA ALA A 535 -5.61 -1.93 3.28
C ALA A 535 -5.20 -2.44 1.89
N SER A 536 -5.98 -3.39 1.34
CA SER A 536 -5.70 -4.00 0.04
C SER A 536 -6.51 -3.35 -1.07
N LEU A 537 -5.92 -3.32 -2.26
CA LEU A 537 -6.49 -2.70 -3.44
C LEU A 537 -7.55 -3.60 -4.08
N SER A 538 -8.64 -2.99 -4.56
CA SER A 538 -9.58 -3.62 -5.50
C SER A 538 -9.36 -3.04 -6.89
N GLN A 539 -9.15 -3.92 -7.89
CA GLN A 539 -8.83 -3.51 -9.26
C GLN A 539 -9.36 -4.51 -10.29
N TRP A 540 -9.57 -4.06 -11.50
CA TRP A 540 -9.78 -4.91 -12.65
C TRP A 540 -8.58 -4.82 -13.58
N GLY A 541 -8.35 -5.83 -14.38
CA GLY A 541 -7.25 -5.90 -15.33
C GLY A 541 -7.63 -6.60 -16.62
N ILE A 542 -6.87 -6.27 -17.66
CA ILE A 542 -6.89 -6.93 -18.96
C ILE A 542 -5.46 -7.15 -19.40
N TRP A 543 -5.17 -8.36 -19.90
CA TRP A 543 -3.85 -8.65 -20.46
C TRP A 543 -3.94 -9.44 -21.76
N VAL A 544 -2.90 -9.28 -22.56
CA VAL A 544 -2.64 -10.11 -23.72
C VAL A 544 -1.37 -10.90 -23.43
N LYS A 545 -1.39 -12.22 -23.57
CA LYS A 545 -0.20 -13.05 -23.43
C LYS A 545 0.17 -13.61 -24.79
N GLY A 546 1.38 -13.36 -25.23
CA GLY A 546 1.94 -13.95 -26.43
C GLY A 546 3.31 -14.55 -26.14
N GLY A 547 3.66 -15.62 -26.86
CA GLY A 547 4.91 -16.28 -26.64
C GLY A 547 5.23 -17.38 -27.61
N VAL A 548 6.28 -18.11 -27.29
CA VAL A 548 6.75 -19.26 -28.06
C VAL A 548 7.28 -20.34 -27.13
N SER A 549 6.91 -21.59 -27.39
CA SER A 549 7.55 -22.76 -26.79
C SER A 549 8.49 -23.41 -27.81
N PHE A 550 9.59 -23.95 -27.37
CA PHE A 550 10.66 -24.55 -28.19
C PHE A 550 11.21 -25.81 -27.53
#